data_41895c437b566899ed1d8e9c7aa64a12
#
_entry.id   41895c437b566899ed1d8e9c7aa64a12
#
_cell.length_a   1.000
_cell.length_b   1.000
_cell.length_c   1.000
_cell.angle_alpha   90.00
_cell.angle_beta   90.00
_cell.angle_gamma   90.00
#
_symmetry.space_group_name_H-M   'P 1'
#
loop_
_entity.id
_entity.type
_entity.pdbx_description
1 polymer ?
#
loop_
_entity_poly.entity_id
_entity_poly.type
_entity_poly.pdbx_seq_one_letter_code
_entity_poly.pdbx_strand_id
1 'polypeptide(L)'
;MEIEEVAPEGPTRSAGKAIAVVAGLLIALAGVVAAGVWWLGGPGVCDRSTVESARFGYCVAAPGWELTNEATSSTLPYDELIKPADASTVRIMAIQLQTGQGLNDVVKAARDVASQDGVEVGEVVQRRVAGVPAAQWDFALDAGQVKQQVREIVFVRGDAAWRVQLQADSEGFDTRLAEFEDILRTWTFR
;
A
#
# COMPACT_ATOMS: atom_id res chain seq x y z
N MET A 1 -38.07 -40.93 -28.12
CA MET A 1 -36.66 -40.54 -28.27
C MET A 1 -36.60 -39.07 -27.86
N GLU A 2 -36.46 -38.88 -26.55
CA GLU A 2 -36.51 -37.56 -25.88
C GLU A 2 -35.09 -37.00 -25.87
N ILE A 3 -34.90 -35.80 -26.41
CA ILE A 3 -33.60 -35.10 -26.43
C ILE A 3 -33.58 -34.26 -25.17
N GLU A 4 -32.76 -34.65 -24.20
CA GLU A 4 -32.50 -33.95 -22.96
C GLU A 4 -31.60 -32.73 -23.28
N GLU A 5 -32.17 -31.54 -23.15
CA GLU A 5 -31.53 -30.26 -23.37
C GLU A 5 -30.66 -29.93 -22.16
N VAL A 6 -29.33 -30.08 -22.32
CA VAL A 6 -28.35 -29.71 -21.29
C VAL A 6 -28.19 -28.19 -21.31
N ALA A 7 -28.61 -27.53 -20.25
CA ALA A 7 -28.40 -26.10 -20.02
C ALA A 7 -26.90 -25.80 -19.82
N PRO A 8 -26.36 -24.70 -20.39
CA PRO A 8 -24.99 -24.31 -20.19
C PRO A 8 -24.77 -23.78 -18.75
N GLU A 9 -23.84 -24.40 -18.05
CA GLU A 9 -23.37 -23.91 -16.76
C GLU A 9 -22.73 -22.51 -16.94
N GLY A 10 -23.29 -21.55 -16.25
CA GLY A 10 -22.81 -20.17 -16.26
C GLY A 10 -21.43 -20.02 -15.56
N PRO A 11 -20.65 -19.01 -15.90
CA PRO A 11 -19.29 -18.84 -15.37
C PRO A 11 -19.33 -18.59 -13.87
N THR A 12 -18.61 -19.42 -13.14
CA THR A 12 -18.51 -19.42 -11.68
C THR A 12 -17.80 -18.16 -11.18
N ARG A 13 -18.42 -17.56 -10.20
CA ARG A 13 -18.05 -16.37 -9.41
C ARG A 13 -16.71 -16.55 -8.67
N SER A 14 -15.59 -16.30 -9.33
CA SER A 14 -14.29 -16.31 -8.66
C SER A 14 -13.61 -14.92 -8.64
N ALA A 15 -13.98 -14.02 -9.55
CA ALA A 15 -13.40 -12.67 -9.63
C ALA A 15 -13.73 -11.77 -8.42
N GLY A 16 -14.82 -12.05 -7.68
CA GLY A 16 -15.22 -11.22 -6.54
C GLY A 16 -14.36 -11.40 -5.28
N LYS A 17 -13.64 -12.53 -5.16
CA LYS A 17 -12.85 -12.83 -3.95
C LYS A 17 -11.49 -12.12 -3.95
N ALA A 18 -10.82 -11.99 -5.08
CA ALA A 18 -9.52 -11.33 -5.18
C ALA A 18 -9.62 -9.82 -4.88
N ILE A 19 -10.71 -9.17 -5.32
CA ILE A 19 -10.95 -7.75 -5.02
C ILE A 19 -11.28 -7.55 -3.53
N ALA A 20 -11.94 -8.52 -2.89
CA ALA A 20 -12.26 -8.47 -1.47
C ALA A 20 -11.01 -8.60 -0.57
N VAL A 21 -9.97 -9.34 -0.98
CA VAL A 21 -8.72 -9.51 -0.23
C VAL A 21 -7.94 -8.19 -0.19
N VAL A 22 -7.87 -7.46 -1.30
CA VAL A 22 -7.21 -6.14 -1.33
C VAL A 22 -7.97 -5.12 -0.49
N ALA A 23 -9.31 -5.18 -0.46
CA ALA A 23 -10.14 -4.33 0.39
C ALA A 23 -10.09 -4.76 1.87
N GLY A 24 -10.04 -6.06 2.17
CA GLY A 24 -9.95 -6.60 3.53
C GLY A 24 -8.63 -6.27 4.23
N LEU A 25 -7.53 -6.17 3.47
CA LEU A 25 -6.21 -5.75 3.98
C LEU A 25 -6.23 -4.31 4.56
N LEU A 26 -7.22 -3.50 4.19
CA LEU A 26 -7.37 -2.12 4.67
C LEU A 26 -8.27 -2.01 5.92
N ILE A 27 -9.10 -3.00 6.22
CA ILE A 27 -10.17 -2.88 7.22
C ILE A 27 -9.74 -3.33 8.63
N ALA A 28 -8.79 -4.25 8.75
CA ALA A 28 -8.42 -4.82 10.05
C ALA A 28 -7.66 -3.86 10.99
N LEU A 29 -7.16 -2.71 10.49
CA LEU A 29 -6.58 -1.63 11.30
C LEU A 29 -7.62 -0.56 11.69
N ALA A 30 -8.88 -0.71 11.28
CA ALA A 30 -9.94 0.29 11.40
C ALA A 30 -10.57 0.44 12.80
N GLY A 31 -9.90 0.01 13.86
CA GLY A 31 -10.36 0.22 15.24
C GLY A 31 -10.06 1.60 15.82
N VAL A 32 -9.52 2.56 15.07
CA VAL A 32 -9.09 3.86 15.60
C VAL A 32 -9.71 5.02 14.85
N VAL A 33 -10.47 5.78 15.58
CA VAL A 33 -11.12 7.04 15.26
C VAL A 33 -10.26 7.94 14.37
N ALA A 34 -10.83 8.40 13.26
CA ALA A 34 -10.27 9.43 12.40
C ALA A 34 -10.20 10.78 13.15
N ALA A 35 -9.16 10.96 13.95
CA ALA A 35 -8.77 12.28 14.44
C ALA A 35 -7.80 12.86 13.42
N GLY A 36 -8.19 13.97 12.80
CA GLY A 36 -7.40 14.63 11.75
C GLY A 36 -5.99 14.91 12.23
N VAL A 37 -5.01 14.39 11.49
CA VAL A 37 -3.59 14.67 11.70
C VAL A 37 -3.33 16.08 11.18
N TRP A 38 -3.37 17.08 12.07
CA TRP A 38 -2.88 18.42 11.76
C TRP A 38 -1.37 18.43 11.97
N TRP A 39 -0.63 18.36 10.89
CA TRP A 39 0.82 18.45 10.93
C TRP A 39 1.27 19.91 10.74
N LEU A 40 1.92 20.45 11.76
CA LEU A 40 2.74 21.65 11.64
C LEU A 40 4.12 21.25 11.07
N GLY A 41 4.16 20.92 9.79
CA GLY A 41 5.40 20.76 9.05
C GLY A 41 5.90 22.13 8.63
N GLY A 42 7.13 22.52 9.01
CA GLY A 42 7.79 23.70 8.45
C GLY A 42 7.93 23.56 6.92
N PRO A 43 8.17 24.67 6.19
CA PRO A 43 8.26 24.67 4.74
C PRO A 43 9.48 23.87 4.27
N GLY A 44 9.32 22.58 4.03
CA GLY A 44 10.25 21.81 3.23
C GLY A 44 10.05 22.19 1.76
N VAL A 45 11.14 22.52 1.07
CA VAL A 45 11.08 22.87 -0.34
C VAL A 45 10.92 21.57 -1.14
N CYS A 46 9.69 21.28 -1.55
CA CYS A 46 9.47 20.27 -2.59
C CYS A 46 9.85 20.88 -3.94
N ASP A 47 10.75 20.23 -4.65
CA ASP A 47 11.12 20.65 -6.00
C ASP A 47 9.92 20.43 -6.96
N ARG A 48 9.88 21.21 -8.06
CA ARG A 48 8.74 21.21 -9.02
C ARG A 48 8.49 19.86 -9.71
N SER A 49 9.44 18.94 -9.63
CA SER A 49 9.31 17.57 -10.16
C SER A 49 8.78 16.55 -9.14
N THR A 50 8.38 17.00 -7.96
CA THR A 50 7.97 16.12 -6.87
C THR A 50 6.46 15.99 -6.76
N VAL A 51 6.02 14.80 -6.38
CA VAL A 51 4.66 14.57 -5.90
C VAL A 51 4.58 15.06 -4.46
N GLU A 52 3.56 15.84 -4.17
CA GLU A 52 3.31 16.43 -2.87
C GLU A 52 1.96 15.99 -2.34
N SER A 53 1.93 15.48 -1.11
CA SER A 53 0.70 15.22 -0.37
C SER A 53 0.46 16.29 0.67
N ALA A 54 -0.51 17.16 0.42
CA ALA A 54 -0.98 18.12 1.43
C ALA A 54 -1.69 17.41 2.59
N ARG A 55 -2.32 16.26 2.32
CA ARG A 55 -3.07 15.47 3.31
C ARG A 55 -2.15 14.86 4.36
N PHE A 56 -1.03 14.28 3.93
CA PHE A 56 -0.12 13.56 4.81
C PHE A 56 1.18 14.32 5.10
N GLY A 57 1.39 15.49 4.51
CA GLY A 57 2.57 16.33 4.78
C GLY A 57 3.89 15.69 4.37
N TYR A 58 3.95 15.09 3.19
CA TYR A 58 5.19 14.58 2.61
C TYR A 58 5.36 15.06 1.16
N CYS A 59 6.60 14.97 0.67
CA CYS A 59 6.89 15.03 -0.76
C CYS A 59 7.96 14.02 -1.17
N VAL A 60 7.85 13.55 -2.43
CA VAL A 60 8.74 12.57 -3.03
C VAL A 60 8.99 12.90 -4.51
N ALA A 61 10.16 12.56 -5.04
CA ALA A 61 10.38 12.56 -6.48
C ALA A 61 9.86 11.23 -7.06
N ALA A 62 8.84 11.32 -7.91
CA ALA A 62 8.20 10.16 -8.53
C ALA A 62 8.00 10.39 -10.04
N PRO A 63 9.08 10.45 -10.84
CA PRO A 63 8.99 10.76 -12.27
C PRO A 63 8.20 9.69 -13.03
N GLY A 64 7.17 10.14 -13.76
CA GLY A 64 6.30 9.27 -14.54
C GLY A 64 5.29 8.45 -13.73
N TRP A 65 5.12 8.77 -12.44
CA TRP A 65 4.01 8.33 -11.62
C TRP A 65 3.00 9.47 -11.46
N GLU A 66 1.74 9.14 -11.40
CA GLU A 66 0.65 10.10 -11.25
C GLU A 66 -0.03 9.92 -9.89
N LEU A 67 -0.18 11.01 -9.14
CA LEU A 67 -0.93 10.99 -7.89
C LEU A 67 -2.42 10.98 -8.19
N THR A 68 -3.11 9.95 -7.71
CA THR A 68 -4.56 9.87 -7.75
C THR A 68 -5.11 10.01 -6.34
N ASN A 69 -6.08 10.90 -6.17
CA ASN A 69 -6.71 11.16 -4.86
C ASN A 69 -8.05 10.41 -4.74
N GLU A 70 -8.20 9.26 -5.40
CA GLU A 70 -9.49 8.56 -5.52
C GLU A 70 -10.00 7.92 -4.21
N ALA A 71 -9.23 7.92 -3.16
CA ALA A 71 -9.63 7.31 -1.88
C ALA A 71 -10.67 8.10 -1.07
N THR A 72 -11.63 8.75 -1.72
CA THR A 72 -12.73 9.43 -1.03
C THR A 72 -13.80 8.46 -0.50
N SER A 73 -13.78 7.20 -0.91
CA SER A 73 -14.79 6.19 -0.55
C SER A 73 -14.30 5.16 0.47
N SER A 74 -13.02 5.14 0.83
CA SER A 74 -12.48 4.18 1.81
C SER A 74 -12.57 4.72 3.23
N THR A 75 -12.74 3.83 4.19
CA THR A 75 -12.75 4.14 5.63
C THR A 75 -11.41 4.70 6.12
N LEU A 76 -10.33 4.44 5.38
CA LEU A 76 -8.99 4.94 5.65
C LEU A 76 -8.49 5.73 4.44
N PRO A 77 -8.10 7.00 4.61
CA PRO A 77 -7.52 7.79 3.53
C PRO A 77 -6.13 7.26 3.17
N TYR A 78 -5.85 7.19 1.87
CA TYR A 78 -4.53 6.92 1.33
C TYR A 78 -4.27 7.77 0.09
N ASP A 79 -3.01 7.99 -0.22
CA ASP A 79 -2.56 8.49 -1.50
C ASP A 79 -2.15 7.30 -2.36
N GLU A 80 -2.45 7.36 -3.64
CA GLU A 80 -2.05 6.34 -4.60
C GLU A 80 -1.29 6.99 -5.75
N LEU A 81 -0.06 6.53 -5.98
CA LEU A 81 0.69 6.83 -7.18
C LEU A 81 0.48 5.68 -8.16
N ILE A 82 0.08 6.01 -9.38
CA ILE A 82 -0.14 5.02 -10.44
C ILE A 82 0.92 5.22 -11.53
N LYS A 83 1.48 4.12 -12.01
CA LYS A 83 2.31 4.09 -13.21
C LYS A 83 1.42 3.80 -14.42
N PRO A 84 1.11 4.78 -15.30
CA PRO A 84 0.15 4.58 -16.38
C PRO A 84 0.57 3.50 -17.39
N ALA A 85 1.87 3.22 -17.49
CA ALA A 85 2.40 2.26 -18.47
C ALA A 85 2.00 0.80 -18.20
N ASP A 86 1.78 0.40 -16.93
CA ASP A 86 1.52 -0.99 -16.54
C ASP A 86 0.57 -1.11 -15.32
N ALA A 87 -0.05 -0.02 -14.94
CA ALA A 87 -0.96 0.04 -13.80
C ALA A 87 -0.34 -0.38 -12.46
N SER A 88 1.00 -0.38 -12.32
CA SER A 88 1.66 -0.55 -11.03
C SER A 88 1.27 0.59 -10.08
N THR A 89 1.14 0.29 -8.79
CA THR A 89 0.71 1.29 -7.81
C THR A 89 1.67 1.39 -6.63
N VAL A 90 1.80 2.61 -6.09
CA VAL A 90 2.39 2.86 -4.78
C VAL A 90 1.34 3.49 -3.89
N ARG A 91 0.90 2.78 -2.86
CA ARG A 91 -0.06 3.28 -1.88
C ARG A 91 0.65 3.78 -0.64
N ILE A 92 0.23 4.93 -0.16
CA ILE A 92 0.82 5.62 0.99
C ILE A 92 -0.30 5.99 1.94
N MET A 93 -0.22 5.51 3.17
CA MET A 93 -1.16 5.86 4.22
C MET A 93 -0.44 6.18 5.52
N ALA A 94 -1.05 7.04 6.33
CA ALA A 94 -0.62 7.31 7.69
C ALA A 94 -1.80 7.05 8.64
N ILE A 95 -1.54 6.33 9.72
CA ILE A 95 -2.54 5.93 10.71
C ILE A 95 -2.04 6.41 12.07
N GLN A 96 -2.90 7.06 12.83
CA GLN A 96 -2.54 7.49 14.18
C GLN A 96 -2.36 6.27 15.10
N LEU A 97 -1.25 6.25 15.83
CA LEU A 97 -0.96 5.22 16.82
C LEU A 97 -1.74 5.42 18.10
N GLN A 98 -2.10 4.32 18.73
CA GLN A 98 -2.56 4.36 20.12
C GLN A 98 -1.37 4.57 21.06
N THR A 99 -1.63 5.13 22.23
CA THR A 99 -0.61 5.35 23.25
C THR A 99 0.11 4.04 23.59
N GLY A 100 1.43 4.04 23.49
CA GLY A 100 2.28 2.88 23.80
C GLY A 100 2.53 1.93 22.62
N GLN A 101 1.90 2.14 21.46
CA GLN A 101 2.21 1.37 20.26
C GLN A 101 3.50 1.88 19.61
N GLY A 102 4.28 0.96 19.08
CA GLY A 102 5.52 1.24 18.35
C GLY A 102 5.63 0.47 17.04
N LEU A 103 6.80 0.57 16.41
CA LEU A 103 7.05 -0.06 15.11
C LEU A 103 6.75 -1.56 15.11
N ASN A 104 7.16 -2.29 16.17
CA ASN A 104 6.94 -3.73 16.23
C ASN A 104 5.46 -4.12 16.27
N ASP A 105 4.63 -3.32 16.96
CA ASP A 105 3.18 -3.56 17.02
C ASP A 105 2.54 -3.36 15.67
N VAL A 106 2.96 -2.31 14.95
CA VAL A 106 2.48 -2.01 13.60
C VAL A 106 2.93 -3.08 12.61
N VAL A 107 4.19 -3.52 12.66
CA VAL A 107 4.71 -4.61 11.84
C VAL A 107 3.91 -5.89 12.06
N LYS A 108 3.69 -6.25 13.33
CA LYS A 108 2.90 -7.43 13.64
C LYS A 108 1.49 -7.34 13.08
N ALA A 109 0.79 -6.23 13.33
CA ALA A 109 -0.57 -6.05 12.85
C ALA A 109 -0.66 -6.05 11.31
N ALA A 110 0.27 -5.39 10.62
CA ALA A 110 0.29 -5.36 9.16
C ALA A 110 0.56 -6.75 8.55
N ARG A 111 1.48 -7.52 9.15
CA ARG A 111 1.77 -8.88 8.70
C ARG A 111 0.63 -9.86 8.99
N ASP A 112 -0.01 -9.75 10.15
CA ASP A 112 -1.18 -10.57 10.49
C ASP A 112 -2.30 -10.36 9.45
N VAL A 113 -2.47 -9.12 8.97
CA VAL A 113 -3.42 -8.81 7.88
C VAL A 113 -2.94 -9.37 6.55
N ALA A 114 -1.67 -9.18 6.18
CA ALA A 114 -1.13 -9.67 4.91
C ALA A 114 -1.14 -11.20 4.81
N SER A 115 -1.02 -11.91 5.94
CA SER A 115 -1.05 -13.38 6.00
C SER A 115 -2.47 -13.98 6.02
N GLN A 116 -3.51 -13.14 6.04
CA GLN A 116 -4.88 -13.61 5.91
C GLN A 116 -5.08 -14.29 4.54
N ASP A 117 -5.99 -15.22 4.47
CA ASP A 117 -6.30 -15.99 3.26
C ASP A 117 -5.14 -16.87 2.73
N GLY A 118 -4.16 -17.20 3.58
CA GLY A 118 -3.09 -18.13 3.24
C GLY A 118 -1.95 -17.52 2.42
N VAL A 119 -1.85 -16.19 2.38
CA VAL A 119 -0.72 -15.50 1.74
C VAL A 119 0.56 -15.73 2.54
N GLU A 120 1.60 -16.22 1.87
CA GLU A 120 2.92 -16.37 2.46
C GLU A 120 3.61 -15.01 2.48
N VAL A 121 3.92 -14.54 3.70
CA VAL A 121 4.58 -13.25 3.94
C VAL A 121 6.06 -13.50 4.21
N GLY A 122 6.92 -12.88 3.40
CA GLY A 122 8.37 -12.99 3.49
C GLY A 122 8.96 -12.51 4.83
N GLU A 123 10.25 -12.66 5.00
CA GLU A 123 10.95 -12.23 6.21
C GLU A 123 10.95 -10.70 6.36
N VAL A 124 10.98 -10.25 7.61
CA VAL A 124 11.09 -8.82 7.94
C VAL A 124 12.54 -8.39 7.83
N VAL A 125 12.80 -7.42 6.97
CA VAL A 125 14.11 -6.77 6.83
C VAL A 125 14.05 -5.38 7.43
N GLN A 126 15.00 -5.06 8.31
CA GLN A 126 15.11 -3.72 8.90
C GLN A 126 15.78 -2.76 7.90
N ARG A 127 15.27 -1.53 7.83
CA ARG A 127 15.81 -0.48 6.97
C ARG A 127 15.58 0.91 7.56
N ARG A 128 15.82 1.96 6.76
CA ARG A 128 15.44 3.34 7.08
C ARG A 128 14.74 3.99 5.89
N VAL A 129 13.75 4.85 6.20
CA VAL A 129 13.09 5.75 5.24
C VAL A 129 13.18 7.17 5.79
N ALA A 130 13.74 8.10 5.03
CA ALA A 130 13.97 9.48 5.48
C ALA A 130 14.68 9.56 6.86
N GLY A 131 15.65 8.66 7.12
CA GLY A 131 16.35 8.57 8.39
C GLY A 131 15.59 7.88 9.53
N VAL A 132 14.31 7.58 9.36
CA VAL A 132 13.45 6.91 10.36
C VAL A 132 13.62 5.39 10.27
N PRO A 133 13.74 4.65 11.40
CA PRO A 133 13.73 3.19 11.40
C PRO A 133 12.44 2.64 10.78
N ALA A 134 12.59 1.68 9.89
CA ALA A 134 11.51 1.06 9.14
C ALA A 134 11.70 -0.45 9.05
N ALA A 135 10.63 -1.17 8.80
CA ALA A 135 10.62 -2.59 8.48
C ALA A 135 9.99 -2.81 7.10
N GLN A 136 10.50 -3.77 6.34
CA GLN A 136 9.94 -4.16 5.06
C GLN A 136 9.79 -5.67 4.94
N TRP A 137 8.89 -6.11 4.09
CA TRP A 137 8.73 -7.50 3.66
C TRP A 137 8.05 -7.55 2.31
N ASP A 138 8.16 -8.70 1.67
CA ASP A 138 7.52 -8.97 0.39
C ASP A 138 6.49 -10.08 0.53
N PHE A 139 5.48 -10.06 -0.34
CA PHE A 139 4.53 -11.14 -0.50
C PHE A 139 3.96 -11.15 -1.91
N ALA A 140 3.40 -12.29 -2.32
CA ALA A 140 2.74 -12.42 -3.60
C ALA A 140 1.23 -12.49 -3.44
N LEU A 141 0.51 -11.86 -4.35
CA LEU A 141 -0.93 -11.97 -4.48
C LEU A 141 -1.26 -12.74 -5.75
N ASP A 142 -2.11 -13.74 -5.63
CA ASP A 142 -2.66 -14.44 -6.78
C ASP A 142 -4.03 -13.83 -7.13
N ALA A 143 -4.06 -13.01 -8.15
CA ALA A 143 -5.27 -12.37 -8.67
C ALA A 143 -5.87 -13.17 -9.85
N GLY A 144 -5.75 -14.47 -9.83
CA GLY A 144 -6.26 -15.40 -10.83
C GLY A 144 -5.30 -15.56 -12.01
N GLN A 145 -5.44 -14.80 -13.09
CA GLN A 145 -4.53 -14.92 -14.24
C GLN A 145 -3.26 -14.09 -14.11
N VAL A 146 -3.23 -13.14 -13.18
CA VAL A 146 -2.10 -12.22 -12.98
C VAL A 146 -1.52 -12.48 -11.60
N LYS A 147 -0.22 -12.78 -11.55
CA LYS A 147 0.54 -12.84 -10.31
C LYS A 147 1.13 -11.47 -10.04
N GLN A 148 0.80 -10.92 -8.89
CA GLN A 148 1.33 -9.63 -8.45
C GLN A 148 2.30 -9.85 -7.30
N GLN A 149 3.36 -9.06 -7.28
CA GLN A 149 4.26 -8.95 -6.15
C GLN A 149 4.02 -7.63 -5.43
N VAL A 150 4.15 -7.70 -4.12
CA VAL A 150 3.96 -6.57 -3.23
C VAL A 150 5.18 -6.44 -2.33
N ARG A 151 5.75 -5.23 -2.28
CA ARG A 151 6.67 -4.81 -1.21
C ARG A 151 5.96 -3.86 -0.28
N GLU A 152 5.97 -4.20 0.97
CA GLU A 152 5.40 -3.36 2.01
C GLU A 152 6.49 -2.83 2.94
N ILE A 153 6.40 -1.55 3.27
CA ILE A 153 7.30 -0.86 4.19
C ILE A 153 6.45 -0.15 5.24
N VAL A 154 6.86 -0.32 6.49
CA VAL A 154 6.21 0.31 7.63
C VAL A 154 7.26 1.06 8.46
N PHE A 155 6.93 2.26 8.88
CA PHE A 155 7.74 3.05 9.82
C PHE A 155 6.86 3.90 10.73
N VAL A 156 7.42 4.33 11.86
CA VAL A 156 6.72 5.17 12.83
C VAL A 156 7.45 6.50 12.94
N ARG A 157 6.71 7.60 12.78
CA ARG A 157 7.22 8.95 12.98
C ARG A 157 6.24 9.76 13.82
N GLY A 158 6.71 10.22 14.99
CA GLY A 158 5.83 10.87 15.96
C GLY A 158 4.77 9.88 16.50
N ASP A 159 3.53 10.26 16.40
CA ASP A 159 2.35 9.50 16.79
C ASP A 159 1.66 8.80 15.61
N ALA A 160 2.30 8.76 14.45
CA ALA A 160 1.76 8.14 13.24
C ALA A 160 2.59 6.94 12.77
N ALA A 161 1.89 5.87 12.43
CA ALA A 161 2.42 4.76 11.65
C ALA A 161 2.20 5.05 10.16
N TRP A 162 3.25 4.89 9.39
CA TRP A 162 3.25 5.02 7.94
C TRP A 162 3.35 3.65 7.31
N ARG A 163 2.55 3.44 6.31
CA ARG A 163 2.55 2.23 5.49
C ARG A 163 2.69 2.63 4.04
N VAL A 164 3.71 2.12 3.37
CA VAL A 164 4.00 2.39 1.97
C VAL A 164 4.09 1.05 1.25
N GLN A 165 3.29 0.88 0.21
CA GLN A 165 3.15 -0.41 -0.47
C GLN A 165 3.33 -0.22 -1.97
N LEU A 166 4.32 -0.89 -2.56
CA LEU A 166 4.43 -1.09 -4.01
C LEU A 166 3.68 -2.35 -4.40
N GLN A 167 2.87 -2.28 -5.43
CA GLN A 167 2.21 -3.42 -6.06
C GLN A 167 2.44 -3.37 -7.57
N ALA A 168 2.96 -4.44 -8.14
CA ALA A 168 3.24 -4.58 -9.56
C ALA A 168 3.11 -6.03 -10.01
N ASP A 169 2.94 -6.23 -11.31
CA ASP A 169 2.99 -7.56 -11.90
C ASP A 169 4.36 -8.20 -11.71
N SER A 170 4.40 -9.51 -11.46
CA SER A 170 5.63 -10.23 -11.14
C SER A 170 6.73 -10.06 -12.20
N GLU A 171 6.38 -9.94 -13.47
CA GLU A 171 7.34 -9.74 -14.56
C GLU A 171 8.00 -8.35 -14.53
N GLY A 172 7.26 -7.33 -14.11
CA GLY A 172 7.74 -5.95 -14.05
C GLY A 172 8.27 -5.52 -12.68
N PHE A 173 8.13 -6.36 -11.67
CA PHE A 173 8.33 -5.98 -10.26
C PHE A 173 9.71 -5.39 -9.98
N ASP A 174 10.78 -6.03 -10.46
CA ASP A 174 12.15 -5.55 -10.20
C ASP A 174 12.40 -4.15 -10.76
N THR A 175 11.85 -3.85 -11.94
CA THR A 175 11.94 -2.51 -12.54
C THR A 175 11.20 -1.50 -11.69
N ARG A 176 9.99 -1.81 -11.24
CA ARG A 176 9.18 -0.93 -10.39
C ARG A 176 9.77 -0.81 -9.00
N LEU A 177 10.42 -1.85 -8.51
CA LEU A 177 11.14 -1.82 -7.25
C LEU A 177 12.28 -0.80 -7.25
N ALA A 178 13.06 -0.71 -8.34
CA ALA A 178 14.10 0.30 -8.47
C ALA A 178 13.52 1.73 -8.43
N GLU A 179 12.43 1.99 -9.15
CA GLU A 179 11.73 3.28 -9.12
C GLU A 179 11.16 3.58 -7.70
N PHE A 180 10.62 2.57 -7.05
CA PHE A 180 10.10 2.69 -5.68
C PHE A 180 11.18 3.04 -4.67
N GLU A 181 12.37 2.45 -4.79
CA GLU A 181 13.53 2.78 -3.96
C GLU A 181 13.97 4.24 -4.18
N ASP A 182 13.85 4.75 -5.41
CA ASP A 182 14.12 6.16 -5.70
C ASP A 182 13.09 7.09 -5.04
N ILE A 183 11.81 6.73 -5.06
CA ILE A 183 10.74 7.45 -4.34
C ILE A 183 11.06 7.50 -2.84
N LEU A 184 11.41 6.37 -2.23
CA LEU A 184 11.73 6.30 -0.80
C LEU A 184 12.98 7.09 -0.42
N ARG A 185 13.99 7.13 -1.29
CA ARG A 185 15.24 7.87 -1.08
C ARG A 185 15.02 9.38 -1.07
N THR A 186 14.07 9.86 -1.86
CA THR A 186 13.74 11.27 -1.97
C THR A 186 12.66 11.73 -0.97
N TRP A 187 12.19 10.82 -0.14
CA TRP A 187 11.13 11.12 0.82
C TRP A 187 11.51 12.23 1.78
N THR A 188 10.70 13.26 1.82
CA THR A 188 10.84 14.38 2.75
C THR A 188 9.51 14.62 3.44
N PHE A 189 9.54 14.80 4.74
CA PHE A 189 8.39 15.23 5.53
C PHE A 189 8.37 16.75 5.64
N ARG A 190 7.20 17.30 5.66
CA ARG A 190 6.93 18.71 5.90
C ARG A 190 6.60 18.98 7.36
#